data_5e3b323653c704933a2b1cc0bbb64ed1
#
_entry.id   5e3b323653c704933a2b1cc0bbb64ed1
#
_cell.length_a   1.000
_cell.length_b   1.000
_cell.length_c   1.000
_cell.angle_alpha   90.00
_cell.angle_beta   90.00
_cell.angle_gamma   90.00
#
_symmetry.space_group_name_H-M   'P 1'
#
loop_
_entity.id
_entity.type
_entity.pdbx_description
1 polymer ?
#
loop_
_entity_poly.entity_id
_entity_poly.type
_entity_poly.pdbx_seq_one_letter_code
_entity_poly.pdbx_strand_id
1 'polypeptide(L)'
;MKDKTVKKSGKGLRIVFVLIMAVLLGIIGFCVYNIIIIQNEYNESKDAFQAVADLVVKKIEVPASDDNKTDITVDIDFDELAKQNKDIFAWIYCEGTPLNYPIVKGKNNEQYLRHLIDGRYNNSG
;
A
#
# COMPACT_ATOMS: atom_id res chain seq x y z
N MET A 1 30.24 43.21 -50.39
CA MET A 1 29.34 42.17 -49.79
C MET A 1 29.39 42.38 -48.29
N LYS A 2 28.31 42.88 -47.68
CA LYS A 2 28.22 43.09 -46.22
C LYS A 2 27.49 41.89 -45.63
N ASP A 3 28.23 41.10 -44.88
CA ASP A 3 27.73 39.98 -44.12
C ASP A 3 26.86 40.49 -42.96
N LYS A 4 25.54 40.26 -43.04
CA LYS A 4 24.60 40.53 -41.94
C LYS A 4 24.64 39.35 -41.00
N THR A 5 25.55 39.38 -40.03
CA THR A 5 25.46 38.47 -38.88
C THR A 5 24.21 38.80 -38.07
N VAL A 6 23.23 37.92 -38.19
CA VAL A 6 22.00 37.98 -37.42
C VAL A 6 22.32 37.66 -35.94
N LYS A 7 22.43 38.71 -35.15
CA LYS A 7 22.60 38.65 -33.69
C LYS A 7 21.30 38.14 -33.08
N LYS A 8 21.18 36.81 -33.00
CA LYS A 8 20.02 36.11 -32.42
C LYS A 8 19.91 36.47 -30.95
N SER A 9 18.86 37.18 -30.58
CA SER A 9 18.56 37.66 -29.24
C SER A 9 18.53 36.49 -28.24
N GLY A 10 19.54 36.36 -27.38
CA GLY A 10 19.64 35.34 -26.34
C GLY A 10 18.57 35.45 -25.25
N LYS A 11 17.70 36.46 -25.31
CA LYS A 11 16.58 36.65 -24.39
C LYS A 11 15.44 35.65 -24.69
N GLY A 12 15.10 35.39 -25.96
CA GLY A 12 14.07 34.41 -26.33
C GLY A 12 14.43 33.00 -25.91
N LEU A 13 15.70 32.59 -26.08
CA LEU A 13 16.16 31.27 -25.69
C LEU A 13 16.09 31.06 -24.16
N ARG A 14 16.40 32.09 -23.38
CA ARG A 14 16.28 32.06 -21.91
C ARG A 14 14.83 31.92 -21.45
N ILE A 15 13.91 32.62 -22.11
CA ILE A 15 12.47 32.51 -21.80
C ILE A 15 11.97 31.08 -22.09
N VAL A 16 12.31 30.50 -23.24
CA VAL A 16 11.97 29.13 -23.59
C VAL A 16 12.54 28.15 -22.58
N PHE A 17 13.79 28.31 -22.16
CA PHE A 17 14.42 27.48 -21.16
C PHE A 17 13.68 27.52 -19.80
N VAL A 18 13.33 28.75 -19.35
CA VAL A 18 12.58 28.95 -18.09
C VAL A 18 11.21 28.28 -18.17
N LEU A 19 10.50 28.38 -19.31
CA LEU A 19 9.21 27.74 -19.50
C LEU A 19 9.33 26.22 -19.45
N ILE A 20 10.34 25.66 -20.11
CA ILE A 20 10.58 24.20 -20.05
C ILE A 20 10.87 23.75 -18.62
N MET A 21 11.72 24.47 -17.89
CA MET A 21 12.01 24.17 -16.49
C MET A 21 10.77 24.27 -15.60
N ALA A 22 9.91 25.26 -15.81
CA ALA A 22 8.66 25.39 -15.07
C ALA A 22 7.70 24.19 -15.33
N VAL A 23 7.60 23.75 -16.59
CA VAL A 23 6.79 22.57 -16.94
C VAL A 23 7.36 21.30 -16.30
N LEU A 24 8.68 21.10 -16.34
CA LEU A 24 9.33 19.94 -15.72
C LEU A 24 9.10 19.91 -14.21
N LEU A 25 9.25 21.07 -13.54
CA LEU A 25 8.97 21.17 -12.09
C LEU A 25 7.50 20.88 -11.77
N GLY A 26 6.57 21.32 -12.63
CA GLY A 26 5.16 21.00 -12.52
C GLY A 26 4.88 19.50 -12.61
N ILE A 27 5.51 18.81 -13.58
CA ILE A 27 5.40 17.36 -13.74
C ILE A 27 5.96 16.63 -12.53
N ILE A 28 7.13 17.03 -12.04
CA ILE A 28 7.75 16.43 -10.85
C ILE A 28 6.84 16.61 -9.63
N GLY A 29 6.31 17.80 -9.39
CA GLY A 29 5.39 18.07 -8.29
C GLY A 29 4.12 17.22 -8.38
N PHE A 30 3.55 17.05 -9.57
CA PHE A 30 2.41 16.18 -9.81
C PHE A 30 2.73 14.69 -9.52
N CYS A 31 3.88 14.21 -9.97
CA CYS A 31 4.32 12.83 -9.69
C CYS A 31 4.51 12.60 -8.19
N VAL A 32 5.18 13.52 -7.48
CA VAL A 32 5.37 13.41 -6.02
C VAL A 32 4.02 13.42 -5.29
N TYR A 33 3.09 14.28 -5.68
CA TYR A 33 1.75 14.33 -5.11
C TYR A 33 1.02 12.97 -5.25
N ASN A 34 1.05 12.36 -6.45
CA ASN A 34 0.44 11.05 -6.67
C ASN A 34 1.10 9.94 -5.84
N ILE A 35 2.44 9.96 -5.72
CA ILE A 35 3.17 8.98 -4.89
C ILE A 35 2.72 9.09 -3.42
N ILE A 36 2.58 10.31 -2.88
CA ILE A 36 2.13 10.51 -1.50
C ILE A 36 0.73 9.97 -1.29
N ILE A 37 -0.20 10.20 -2.22
CA ILE A 37 -1.57 9.65 -2.13
C ILE A 37 -1.54 8.12 -2.10
N ILE A 38 -0.83 7.49 -3.04
CA ILE A 38 -0.73 6.03 -3.10
C ILE A 38 -0.09 5.46 -1.82
N GLN A 39 0.94 6.10 -1.28
CA GLN A 39 1.58 5.68 -0.04
C GLN A 39 0.63 5.78 1.17
N ASN A 40 -0.18 6.84 1.23
CA ASN A 40 -1.16 6.99 2.30
C ASN A 40 -2.24 5.93 2.24
N GLU A 41 -2.78 5.63 1.06
CA GLU A 41 -3.75 4.55 0.85
C GLU A 41 -3.17 3.19 1.24
N TYR A 42 -1.93 2.90 0.85
CA TYR A 42 -1.24 1.67 1.20
C TYR A 42 -1.01 1.54 2.72
N ASN A 43 -0.58 2.61 3.39
CA ASN A 43 -0.38 2.62 4.83
C ASN A 43 -1.71 2.41 5.57
N GLU A 44 -2.78 3.07 5.13
CA GLU A 44 -4.12 2.89 5.71
C GLU A 44 -4.60 1.44 5.59
N SER A 45 -4.38 0.81 4.44
CA SER A 45 -4.69 -0.61 4.23
C SER A 45 -3.91 -1.49 5.19
N LYS A 46 -2.60 -1.27 5.30
CA LYS A 46 -1.73 -2.01 6.21
C LYS A 46 -2.15 -1.85 7.67
N ASP A 47 -2.47 -0.63 8.10
CA ASP A 47 -2.88 -0.34 9.47
C ASP A 47 -4.22 -1.01 9.81
N ALA A 48 -5.18 -1.04 8.88
CA ALA A 48 -6.44 -1.72 9.05
C ALA A 48 -6.26 -3.23 9.25
N PHE A 49 -5.41 -3.87 8.45
CA PHE A 49 -5.09 -5.29 8.61
C PHE A 49 -4.33 -5.59 9.89
N GLN A 50 -3.36 -4.74 10.26
CA GLN A 50 -2.58 -4.89 11.48
C GLN A 50 -3.48 -4.78 12.72
N ALA A 51 -4.39 -3.81 12.75
CA ALA A 51 -5.32 -3.63 13.85
C ALA A 51 -6.20 -4.88 14.08
N VAL A 52 -6.67 -5.52 13.01
CA VAL A 52 -7.42 -6.78 13.12
C VAL A 52 -6.51 -7.92 13.59
N ALA A 53 -5.28 -8.01 13.08
CA ALA A 53 -4.33 -9.04 13.49
C ALA A 53 -3.99 -8.94 14.98
N ASP A 54 -3.74 -7.73 15.49
CA ASP A 54 -3.39 -7.50 16.89
C ASP A 54 -4.52 -7.88 17.87
N LEU A 55 -5.77 -7.78 17.41
CA LEU A 55 -6.94 -8.16 18.21
C LEU A 55 -7.11 -9.68 18.34
N VAL A 56 -6.81 -10.43 17.29
CA VAL A 56 -7.27 -11.83 17.17
C VAL A 56 -6.14 -12.86 17.12
N VAL A 57 -4.91 -12.43 16.81
CA VAL A 57 -3.77 -13.35 16.66
C VAL A 57 -3.05 -13.50 18.00
N LYS A 58 -3.18 -14.68 18.60
CA LYS A 58 -2.38 -15.07 19.77
C LYS A 58 -1.29 -16.03 19.32
N LYS A 59 -0.03 -15.62 19.45
CA LYS A 59 1.10 -16.52 19.23
C LYS A 59 1.25 -17.42 20.43
N ILE A 60 1.09 -18.72 20.23
CA ILE A 60 1.31 -19.74 21.25
C ILE A 60 2.59 -20.48 20.87
N GLU A 61 3.58 -20.42 21.76
CA GLU A 61 4.77 -21.26 21.65
C GLU A 61 4.42 -22.66 22.16
N VAL A 62 4.35 -23.63 21.28
CA VAL A 62 4.14 -25.04 21.65
C VAL A 62 5.52 -25.71 21.66
N PRO A 63 5.93 -26.34 22.77
CA PRO A 63 7.17 -27.12 22.78
C PRO A 63 7.02 -28.25 21.77
N ALA A 64 7.87 -28.28 20.77
CA ALA A 64 7.91 -29.37 19.81
C ALA A 64 8.30 -30.68 20.52
N SER A 65 7.61 -31.75 20.18
CA SER A 65 7.83 -33.07 20.77
C SER A 65 9.10 -33.77 20.28
N ASP A 66 9.91 -33.11 19.48
CA ASP A 66 11.18 -33.67 19.01
C ASP A 66 12.24 -32.58 18.81
N ASP A 67 13.47 -32.89 19.26
CA ASP A 67 14.70 -32.11 19.33
C ASP A 67 14.76 -30.74 18.62
N ASN A 68 14.85 -29.67 19.42
CA ASN A 68 15.37 -28.33 19.08
C ASN A 68 14.58 -27.47 18.07
N LYS A 69 13.32 -27.70 17.81
CA LYS A 69 12.51 -26.82 17.00
C LYS A 69 11.28 -26.35 17.78
N THR A 70 11.18 -25.06 18.06
CA THR A 70 9.96 -24.46 18.60
C THR A 70 8.98 -24.29 17.45
N ASP A 71 7.88 -25.01 17.45
CA ASP A 71 6.79 -24.80 16.48
C ASP A 71 5.93 -23.64 16.99
N ILE A 72 5.83 -22.57 16.22
CA ILE A 72 4.96 -21.44 16.54
C ILE A 72 3.58 -21.75 15.97
N THR A 73 2.66 -22.08 16.86
CA THR A 73 1.25 -22.21 16.49
C THR A 73 0.56 -20.85 16.70
N VAL A 74 -0.19 -20.41 15.71
CA VAL A 74 -1.00 -19.21 15.79
C VAL A 74 -2.42 -19.61 16.10
N ASP A 75 -2.90 -19.20 17.27
CA ASP A 75 -4.31 -19.33 17.63
C ASP A 75 -5.07 -18.07 17.23
N ILE A 76 -6.16 -18.24 16.51
CA ILE A 76 -6.94 -17.14 15.92
C ILE A 76 -8.38 -17.24 16.42
N ASP A 77 -8.82 -16.14 17.04
CA ASP A 77 -10.19 -16.00 17.52
C ASP A 77 -11.13 -15.65 16.35
N PHE A 78 -11.68 -16.67 15.69
CA PHE A 78 -12.63 -16.50 14.59
C PHE A 78 -13.97 -15.91 15.01
N ASP A 79 -14.36 -16.04 16.28
CA ASP A 79 -15.60 -15.44 16.78
C ASP A 79 -15.44 -13.92 16.91
N GLU A 80 -14.29 -13.45 17.33
CA GLU A 80 -13.96 -12.03 17.35
C GLU A 80 -13.79 -11.46 15.94
N LEU A 81 -13.17 -12.20 15.02
CA LEU A 81 -13.09 -11.85 13.59
C LEU A 81 -14.46 -11.67 12.95
N ALA A 82 -15.39 -12.58 13.22
CA ALA A 82 -16.74 -12.51 12.67
C ALA A 82 -17.53 -11.29 13.15
N LYS A 83 -17.20 -10.73 14.31
CA LYS A 83 -17.77 -9.46 14.79
C LYS A 83 -17.24 -8.27 14.01
N GLN A 84 -15.98 -8.31 13.60
CA GLN A 84 -15.36 -7.26 12.78
C GLN A 84 -15.86 -7.31 11.34
N ASN A 85 -15.81 -8.48 10.73
CA ASN A 85 -16.31 -8.70 9.38
C ASN A 85 -16.73 -10.16 9.18
N LYS A 86 -18.00 -10.38 8.87
CA LYS A 86 -18.58 -11.72 8.65
C LYS A 86 -18.06 -12.42 7.39
N ASP A 87 -17.45 -11.69 6.49
CA ASP A 87 -16.89 -12.21 5.25
C ASP A 87 -15.48 -12.82 5.46
N ILE A 88 -14.91 -12.66 6.65
CA ILE A 88 -13.64 -13.31 7.01
C ILE A 88 -13.93 -14.79 7.30
N PHE A 89 -13.31 -15.69 6.54
CA PHE A 89 -13.55 -17.13 6.71
C PHE A 89 -12.25 -17.92 6.96
N ALA A 90 -11.09 -17.31 6.76
CA ALA A 90 -9.80 -17.95 6.98
C ALA A 90 -8.72 -16.91 7.33
N TRP A 91 -7.56 -17.40 7.71
CA TRP A 91 -6.37 -16.59 8.01
C TRP A 91 -5.15 -17.23 7.35
N ILE A 92 -4.29 -16.40 6.77
CA ILE A 92 -2.99 -16.83 6.25
C ILE A 92 -1.87 -16.27 7.10
N TYR A 93 -1.04 -17.15 7.61
CA TYR A 93 0.16 -16.81 8.34
C TYR A 93 1.35 -17.61 7.80
N CYS A 94 2.49 -16.97 7.62
CA CYS A 94 3.74 -17.65 7.27
C CYS A 94 4.89 -17.07 8.08
N GLU A 95 5.46 -17.91 8.93
CA GLU A 95 6.57 -17.53 9.80
C GLU A 95 7.79 -17.05 9.01
N GLY A 96 8.47 -16.01 9.51
CA GLY A 96 9.63 -15.42 8.86
C GLY A 96 9.31 -14.55 7.63
N THR A 97 8.02 -14.35 7.35
CA THR A 97 7.55 -13.49 6.26
C THR A 97 6.55 -12.44 6.77
N PRO A 98 6.25 -11.37 6.01
CA PRO A 98 5.18 -10.43 6.36
C PRO A 98 3.77 -10.97 6.11
N LEU A 99 3.60 -12.24 5.75
CA LEU A 99 2.29 -12.86 5.50
C LEU A 99 1.56 -13.14 6.83
N ASN A 100 0.63 -12.27 7.18
CA ASN A 100 -0.22 -12.36 8.37
C ASN A 100 -1.52 -11.61 8.11
N TYR A 101 -2.44 -12.22 7.35
CA TYR A 101 -3.63 -11.56 6.81
C TYR A 101 -4.89 -12.40 6.91
N PRO A 102 -6.05 -11.79 7.15
CA PRO A 102 -7.34 -12.43 7.00
C PRO A 102 -7.65 -12.72 5.52
N ILE A 103 -8.37 -13.78 5.28
CA ILE A 103 -8.92 -14.13 3.98
C ILE A 103 -10.42 -13.86 4.01
N VAL A 104 -10.89 -13.02 3.11
CA VAL A 104 -12.30 -12.62 3.01
C VAL A 104 -12.95 -13.24 1.78
N LYS A 105 -14.23 -13.58 1.91
CA LYS A 105 -15.07 -14.06 0.81
C LYS A 105 -16.23 -13.08 0.61
N GLY A 106 -16.07 -12.15 -0.31
CA GLY A 106 -17.12 -11.21 -0.68
C GLY A 106 -18.23 -11.85 -1.51
N LYS A 107 -19.29 -11.09 -1.76
CA LYS A 107 -20.42 -11.50 -2.60
C LYS A 107 -20.03 -11.68 -4.07
N ASN A 108 -19.01 -10.96 -4.51
CA ASN A 108 -18.41 -11.02 -5.84
C ASN A 108 -16.91 -10.71 -5.76
N ASN A 109 -16.20 -10.89 -6.89
CA ASN A 109 -14.76 -10.65 -6.96
C ASN A 109 -14.35 -9.16 -6.95
N GLU A 110 -15.30 -8.25 -6.96
CA GLU A 110 -15.04 -6.80 -7.00
C GLU A 110 -15.14 -6.14 -5.63
N GLN A 111 -15.84 -6.78 -4.68
CA GLN A 111 -16.19 -6.17 -3.39
C GLN A 111 -14.95 -5.71 -2.62
N TYR A 112 -13.89 -6.52 -2.56
CA TYR A 112 -12.66 -6.24 -1.82
C TYR A 112 -11.50 -5.74 -2.70
N LEU A 113 -11.73 -5.48 -4.01
CA LEU A 113 -10.72 -4.85 -4.86
C LEU A 113 -10.48 -3.38 -4.52
N ARG A 114 -11.49 -2.74 -3.90
CA ARG A 114 -11.44 -1.31 -3.57
C ARG A 114 -12.05 -1.01 -2.20
N HIS A 115 -12.10 -2.00 -1.32
CA HIS A 115 -12.59 -1.81 0.03
C HIS A 115 -11.70 -2.55 1.01
N LEU A 116 -11.36 -1.89 2.10
CA LEU A 116 -10.67 -2.48 3.22
C LEU A 116 -11.56 -3.50 3.93
N ILE A 117 -10.96 -4.28 4.80
CA ILE A 117 -11.64 -5.28 5.61
C ILE A 117 -12.75 -4.70 6.50
N ASP A 118 -12.65 -3.43 6.86
CA ASP A 118 -13.67 -2.67 7.63
C ASP A 118 -14.74 -2.02 6.74
N GLY A 119 -14.69 -2.23 5.43
CA GLY A 119 -15.65 -1.73 4.45
C GLY A 119 -15.37 -0.32 3.95
N ARG A 120 -14.33 0.37 4.42
CA ARG A 120 -13.93 1.69 3.89
C ARG A 120 -13.41 1.55 2.46
N TYR A 121 -13.71 2.56 1.63
CA TYR A 121 -13.17 2.61 0.27
C TYR A 121 -11.67 2.90 0.31
N ASN A 122 -10.89 2.09 -0.41
CA ASN A 122 -9.46 2.28 -0.58
C ASN A 122 -9.02 1.59 -1.88
N ASN A 123 -8.18 2.25 -2.69
CA ASN A 123 -7.72 1.67 -3.97
C ASN A 123 -6.71 0.51 -3.80
N SER A 124 -6.18 0.33 -2.59
CA SER A 124 -5.27 -0.77 -2.26
C SER A 124 -5.97 -1.99 -1.65
N GLY A 125 -7.30 -1.96 -1.54
CA GLY A 125 -8.30 -2.93 -1.13
C GLY A 125 -7.91 -4.10 -0.29
#